data_69701ed07b7f7cdf85e3bbfa60bd1c61
#
_entry.id   69701ed07b7f7cdf85e3bbfa60bd1c61
#
_cell.length_a   1.000
_cell.length_b   1.000
_cell.length_c   1.000
_cell.angle_alpha   90.00
_cell.angle_beta   90.00
_cell.angle_gamma   90.00
#
_symmetry.space_group_name_H-M   'P 1'
#
loop_
_entity.id
_entity.type
_entity.pdbx_description
1 polymer ?
#
loop_
_entity_poly.entity_id
_entity_poly.type
_entity_poly.pdbx_seq_one_letter_code
_entity_poly.pdbx_strand_id
1 'polypeptide(L)'
;MNQFQKFEQALDITINDKNKITVIPNKDYFVGNTPHGGYLMALMHKALTEVLPHSSAISSSVQYLDRISTEPFDLIIDKFKVSRGSSSGIVKLVQDNKVCTTFVGTCTDLHHIKGFSGLKIGLPDIYNSANRDEYVNLNFDMISKGFTPSF
;
A
#
# COMPACT_ATOMS: atom_id res chain seq x y z
N MET A 1 -3.70 8.69 19.83
CA MET A 1 -3.89 8.09 18.51
C MET A 1 -2.95 6.89 18.40
N ASN A 2 -3.47 5.69 18.08
CA ASN A 2 -2.65 4.50 17.94
C ASN A 2 -1.91 4.48 16.57
N GLN A 3 -0.96 3.55 16.38
CA GLN A 3 -0.16 3.46 15.15
C GLN A 3 -1.00 3.22 13.90
N PHE A 4 -2.08 2.45 14.01
CA PHE A 4 -3.00 2.18 12.91
C PHE A 4 -3.70 3.46 12.45
N GLN A 5 -4.24 4.25 13.38
CA GLN A 5 -4.88 5.53 13.07
C GLN A 5 -3.92 6.53 12.43
N LYS A 6 -2.64 6.56 12.85
CA LYS A 6 -1.61 7.39 12.21
C LYS A 6 -1.37 6.98 10.76
N PHE A 7 -1.32 5.67 10.51
CA PHE A 7 -1.14 5.17 9.15
C PHE A 7 -2.35 5.48 8.25
N GLU A 8 -3.56 5.29 8.76
CA GLU A 8 -4.78 5.67 8.02
C GLU A 8 -4.79 7.15 7.64
N GLN A 9 -4.41 8.05 8.56
CA GLN A 9 -4.29 9.48 8.25
C GLN A 9 -3.20 9.78 7.20
N ALA A 10 -2.09 9.03 7.23
CA ALA A 10 -1.04 9.19 6.23
C ALA A 10 -1.46 8.71 4.83
N LEU A 11 -2.50 7.90 4.74
CA LEU A 11 -3.13 7.45 3.50
C LEU A 11 -4.33 8.31 3.08
N ASP A 12 -4.60 9.41 3.78
CA ASP A 12 -5.69 10.31 3.40
C ASP A 12 -5.32 11.03 2.11
N ILE A 13 -6.15 10.82 1.09
CA ILE A 13 -5.95 11.36 -0.27
C ILE A 13 -7.19 12.10 -0.70
N THR A 14 -6.99 13.28 -1.29
CA THR A 14 -8.07 14.07 -1.87
C THR A 14 -8.10 13.88 -3.38
N ILE A 15 -9.21 13.37 -3.89
CA ILE A 15 -9.40 13.20 -5.33
C ILE A 15 -9.76 14.57 -5.92
N ASN A 16 -8.83 15.16 -6.65
CA ASN A 16 -9.03 16.45 -7.34
C ASN A 16 -9.67 16.29 -8.72
N ASP A 17 -9.40 15.17 -9.37
CA ASP A 17 -9.99 14.79 -10.66
C ASP A 17 -10.23 13.27 -10.64
N LYS A 18 -11.18 12.78 -11.45
CA LYS A 18 -11.63 11.37 -11.44
C LYS A 18 -10.50 10.34 -11.61
N ASN A 19 -9.39 10.73 -12.20
CA ASN A 19 -8.28 9.82 -12.51
C ASN A 19 -6.91 10.35 -12.07
N LYS A 20 -6.86 11.49 -11.34
CA LYS A 20 -5.61 12.10 -10.90
C LYS A 20 -5.72 12.57 -9.46
N ILE A 21 -4.74 12.21 -8.64
CA ILE A 21 -4.63 12.59 -7.23
C ILE A 21 -3.23 13.12 -6.99
N THR A 22 -3.11 14.35 -6.51
CA THR A 22 -1.82 14.90 -6.08
C THR A 22 -1.61 14.57 -4.60
N VAL A 23 -0.48 13.96 -4.28
CA VAL A 23 -0.13 13.51 -2.93
C VAL A 23 1.09 14.30 -2.43
N ILE A 24 0.98 14.81 -1.21
CA ILE A 24 2.12 15.30 -0.44
C ILE A 24 2.53 14.16 0.50
N PRO A 25 3.70 13.51 0.30
CA PRO A 25 4.04 12.33 1.06
C PRO A 25 4.33 12.66 2.53
N ASN A 26 3.83 11.81 3.44
CA ASN A 26 4.04 11.98 4.88
C ASN A 26 5.46 11.53 5.27
N LYS A 27 6.21 12.45 5.89
CA LYS A 27 7.62 12.27 6.27
C LYS A 27 7.85 11.15 7.28
N ASP A 28 6.85 10.79 8.08
CA ASP A 28 6.96 9.70 9.06
C ASP A 28 7.16 8.32 8.40
N TYR A 29 6.91 8.22 7.09
CA TYR A 29 7.07 6.99 6.29
C TYR A 29 8.22 7.07 5.30
N PHE A 30 9.29 7.78 5.67
CA PHE A 30 10.49 7.89 4.84
C PHE A 30 11.62 7.00 5.38
N VAL A 31 12.45 6.52 4.45
CA VAL A 31 13.74 5.92 4.74
C VAL A 31 14.80 6.85 4.14
N GLY A 32 15.47 7.58 5.01
CA GLY A 32 16.31 8.70 4.57
C GLY A 32 15.49 9.78 3.86
N ASN A 33 15.82 10.06 2.60
CA ASN A 33 15.16 11.09 1.78
C ASN A 33 14.15 10.49 0.76
N THR A 34 13.69 9.26 0.96
CA THR A 34 12.81 8.58 0.00
C THR A 34 11.62 7.97 0.75
N PRO A 35 10.38 8.13 0.27
CA PRO A 35 9.22 7.44 0.83
C PRO A 35 9.40 5.92 0.78
N HIS A 36 9.02 5.24 1.87
CA HIS A 36 9.09 3.78 1.94
C HIS A 36 8.18 3.12 0.90
N GLY A 37 8.68 2.09 0.21
CA GLY A 37 7.94 1.43 -0.88
C GLY A 37 6.58 0.86 -0.47
N GLY A 38 6.47 0.28 0.74
CA GLY A 38 5.20 -0.20 1.27
C GLY A 38 4.17 0.91 1.50
N TYR A 39 4.61 2.10 1.92
CA TYR A 39 3.76 3.28 2.05
C TYR A 39 3.25 3.74 0.69
N LEU A 40 4.12 3.80 -0.33
CA LEU A 40 3.73 4.14 -1.69
C LEU A 40 2.74 3.14 -2.27
N MET A 41 2.96 1.84 -2.05
CA MET A 41 2.05 0.79 -2.48
C MET A 41 0.66 0.95 -1.82
N ALA A 42 0.61 1.28 -0.52
CA ALA A 42 -0.63 1.51 0.20
C ALA A 42 -1.40 2.74 -0.34
N LEU A 43 -0.70 3.85 -0.64
CA LEU A 43 -1.29 5.03 -1.27
C LEU A 43 -1.89 4.71 -2.65
N MET A 44 -1.15 3.94 -3.49
CA MET A 44 -1.62 3.57 -4.82
C MET A 44 -2.81 2.61 -4.75
N HIS A 45 -2.80 1.68 -3.78
CA HIS A 45 -3.94 0.82 -3.53
C HIS A 45 -5.17 1.62 -3.06
N LYS A 46 -4.99 2.54 -2.11
CA LYS A 46 -6.04 3.44 -1.64
C LYS A 46 -6.64 4.25 -2.80
N ALA A 47 -5.78 4.85 -3.63
CA ALA A 47 -6.21 5.60 -4.82
C ALA A 47 -7.04 4.74 -5.78
N LEU A 48 -6.65 3.49 -5.99
CA LEU A 48 -7.38 2.57 -6.85
C LEU A 48 -8.76 2.22 -6.28
N THR A 49 -8.86 1.93 -4.97
CA THR A 49 -10.12 1.57 -4.31
C THR A 49 -11.11 2.73 -4.22
N GLU A 50 -10.66 3.97 -4.27
CA GLU A 50 -11.56 5.14 -4.32
C GLU A 50 -12.29 5.30 -5.67
N VAL A 51 -11.76 4.71 -6.73
CA VAL A 51 -12.36 4.82 -8.08
C VAL A 51 -13.00 3.53 -8.58
N LEU A 52 -12.67 2.39 -7.95
CA LEU A 52 -13.26 1.09 -8.29
C LEU A 52 -14.50 0.81 -7.44
N PRO A 53 -15.49 0.08 -7.98
CA PRO A 53 -16.70 -0.29 -7.23
C PRO A 53 -16.47 -1.37 -6.17
N HIS A 54 -15.32 -2.06 -6.22
CA HIS A 54 -14.94 -3.11 -5.28
C HIS A 54 -13.75 -2.65 -4.46
N SER A 55 -13.78 -2.89 -3.15
CA SER A 55 -12.79 -2.34 -2.20
C SER A 55 -11.83 -3.36 -1.60
N SER A 56 -12.13 -4.67 -1.70
CA SER A 56 -11.28 -5.71 -1.10
C SER A 56 -10.24 -6.20 -2.08
N ALA A 57 -8.97 -5.98 -1.79
CA ALA A 57 -7.86 -6.44 -2.63
C ALA A 57 -7.76 -7.97 -2.65
N ILE A 58 -7.63 -8.55 -3.83
CA ILE A 58 -7.33 -9.97 -4.04
C ILE A 58 -6.01 -10.21 -4.77
N SER A 59 -5.51 -9.19 -5.44
CA SER A 59 -4.20 -9.25 -6.10
C SER A 59 -3.63 -7.85 -6.19
N SER A 60 -2.32 -7.73 -5.92
CA SER A 60 -1.58 -6.48 -6.03
C SER A 60 -0.16 -6.77 -6.50
N SER A 61 0.32 -5.96 -7.44
CA SER A 61 1.70 -5.99 -7.93
C SER A 61 2.20 -4.56 -8.09
N VAL A 62 3.43 -4.32 -7.66
CA VAL A 62 4.07 -3.00 -7.76
C VAL A 62 5.45 -3.15 -8.41
N GLN A 63 5.77 -2.20 -9.31
CA GLN A 63 7.07 -2.07 -9.96
C GLN A 63 7.63 -0.70 -9.61
N TYR A 64 8.73 -0.67 -8.86
CA TYR A 64 9.49 0.54 -8.55
C TYR A 64 10.51 0.75 -9.67
N LEU A 65 10.29 1.77 -10.50
CA LEU A 65 11.08 2.03 -11.71
C LEU A 65 12.17 3.07 -11.44
N ASP A 66 11.88 4.02 -10.55
CA ASP A 66 12.80 5.08 -10.20
C ASP A 66 12.60 5.55 -8.76
N ARG A 67 13.61 6.25 -8.23
CA ARG A 67 13.59 6.85 -6.89
C ARG A 67 12.64 8.05 -6.87
N ILE A 68 11.89 8.17 -5.80
CA ILE A 68 10.95 9.25 -5.54
C ILE A 68 11.56 10.16 -4.47
N SER A 69 11.47 11.47 -4.69
CA SER A 69 11.93 12.49 -3.74
C SER A 69 10.86 12.79 -2.67
N THR A 70 11.18 13.76 -1.81
CA THR A 70 10.28 14.25 -0.76
C THR A 70 9.18 15.18 -1.27
N GLU A 71 9.26 15.59 -2.54
CA GLU A 71 8.34 16.52 -3.17
C GLU A 71 7.01 15.86 -3.50
N PRO A 72 5.95 16.65 -3.70
CA PRO A 72 4.65 16.12 -4.14
C PRO A 72 4.76 15.33 -5.44
N PHE A 73 3.87 14.34 -5.59
CA PHE A 73 3.75 13.52 -6.79
C PHE A 73 2.28 13.29 -7.15
N ASP A 74 2.06 12.89 -8.39
CA ASP A 74 0.72 12.57 -8.89
C ASP A 74 0.51 11.05 -8.97
N LEU A 75 -0.66 10.59 -8.53
CA LEU A 75 -1.17 9.27 -8.82
C LEU A 75 -2.16 9.37 -9.99
N ILE A 76 -1.85 8.71 -11.10
CA ILE A 76 -2.69 8.64 -12.28
C ILE A 76 -3.32 7.26 -12.35
N ILE A 77 -4.65 7.21 -12.41
CA ILE A 77 -5.42 5.99 -12.29
C ILE A 77 -6.06 5.65 -13.63
N ASP A 78 -5.74 4.45 -14.14
CA ASP A 78 -6.35 3.87 -15.33
C ASP A 78 -7.17 2.64 -14.94
N LYS A 79 -8.48 2.65 -15.24
CA LYS A 79 -9.35 1.50 -15.05
C LYS A 79 -9.23 0.57 -16.25
N PHE A 80 -9.01 -0.71 -16.02
CA PHE A 80 -9.03 -1.69 -17.09
C PHE A 80 -10.36 -2.36 -17.30
N LYS A 81 -10.90 -2.88 -16.20
CA LYS A 81 -12.05 -3.76 -16.24
C LYS A 81 -12.89 -3.58 -14.99
N VAL A 82 -14.20 -3.49 -15.21
CA VAL A 82 -15.19 -3.59 -14.15
C VAL A 82 -16.16 -4.69 -14.56
N SER A 83 -16.31 -5.69 -13.71
CA SER A 83 -17.28 -6.77 -13.87
C SER A 83 -18.15 -6.87 -12.63
N ARG A 84 -19.12 -7.79 -12.64
CA ARG A 84 -20.01 -8.00 -11.48
C ARG A 84 -19.27 -8.45 -10.22
N GLY A 85 -18.21 -9.24 -10.36
CA GLY A 85 -17.53 -9.86 -9.23
C GLY A 85 -16.13 -9.31 -8.94
N SER A 86 -15.57 -8.50 -9.84
CA SER A 86 -14.23 -7.92 -9.64
C SER A 86 -14.00 -6.72 -10.52
N SER A 87 -13.06 -5.89 -10.13
CA SER A 87 -12.56 -4.78 -10.91
C SER A 87 -11.04 -4.70 -10.82
N SER A 88 -10.40 -4.26 -11.90
CA SER A 88 -8.94 -4.14 -11.99
C SER A 88 -8.54 -2.80 -12.58
N GLY A 89 -7.39 -2.30 -12.17
CA GLY A 89 -6.83 -1.07 -12.71
C GLY A 89 -5.33 -0.95 -12.49
N ILE A 90 -4.76 0.08 -13.13
CA ILE A 90 -3.38 0.53 -12.90
C ILE A 90 -3.39 1.86 -12.18
N VAL A 91 -2.42 2.07 -11.30
CA VAL A 91 -2.03 3.37 -10.80
C VAL A 91 -0.57 3.62 -11.18
N LYS A 92 -0.32 4.77 -11.80
CA LYS A 92 1.04 5.25 -12.08
C LYS A 92 1.36 6.38 -11.12
N LEU A 93 2.48 6.27 -10.42
CA LEU A 93 3.04 7.37 -9.65
C LEU A 93 3.97 8.16 -10.55
N VAL A 94 3.69 9.45 -10.71
CA VAL A 94 4.41 10.37 -11.58
C VAL A 94 4.99 11.50 -10.76
N GLN A 95 6.30 11.71 -10.86
CA GLN A 95 7.01 12.85 -10.28
C GLN A 95 7.91 13.46 -11.35
N ASP A 96 7.96 14.78 -11.45
CA ASP A 96 8.76 15.50 -12.45
C ASP A 96 8.53 15.03 -13.89
N ASN A 97 7.25 14.79 -14.26
CA ASN A 97 6.81 14.24 -15.55
C ASN A 97 7.36 12.84 -15.89
N LYS A 98 7.86 12.11 -14.90
CA LYS A 98 8.39 10.75 -15.05
C LYS A 98 7.57 9.75 -14.26
N VAL A 99 7.26 8.59 -14.86
CA VAL A 99 6.65 7.47 -14.15
C VAL A 99 7.72 6.81 -13.28
N CYS A 100 7.60 6.94 -11.97
CA CYS A 100 8.54 6.39 -11.01
C CYS A 100 8.11 5.03 -10.44
N THR A 101 6.79 4.78 -10.38
CA THR A 101 6.25 3.52 -9.88
C THR A 101 4.97 3.17 -10.64
N THR A 102 4.76 1.88 -10.89
CA THR A 102 3.52 1.37 -11.46
C THR A 102 2.93 0.30 -10.54
N PHE A 103 1.64 0.41 -10.28
CA PHE A 103 0.88 -0.53 -9.46
C PHE A 103 -0.27 -1.11 -10.27
N VAL A 104 -0.46 -2.42 -10.19
CA VAL A 104 -1.60 -3.13 -10.77
C VAL A 104 -2.37 -3.79 -9.64
N GLY A 105 -3.67 -3.53 -9.55
CA GLY A 105 -4.52 -4.10 -8.52
C GLY A 105 -5.80 -4.70 -9.07
N THR A 106 -6.26 -5.77 -8.43
CA THR A 106 -7.59 -6.34 -8.64
C THR A 106 -8.32 -6.39 -7.31
N CYS A 107 -9.53 -5.88 -7.30
CA CYS A 107 -10.41 -5.83 -6.15
C CYS A 107 -11.71 -6.61 -6.39
N THR A 108 -12.28 -7.10 -5.32
CA THR A 108 -13.56 -7.83 -5.28
C THR A 108 -14.40 -7.36 -4.10
N ASP A 109 -15.59 -7.87 -3.97
CA ASP A 109 -16.37 -7.80 -2.75
C ASP A 109 -16.35 -9.18 -2.07
N LEU A 110 -15.58 -9.29 -1.00
CA LEU A 110 -15.38 -10.55 -0.27
C LEU A 110 -16.68 -11.11 0.31
N HIS A 111 -17.69 -10.27 0.59
CA HIS A 111 -18.98 -10.71 1.11
C HIS A 111 -19.82 -11.47 0.06
N HIS A 112 -19.52 -11.28 -1.21
CA HIS A 112 -20.21 -11.94 -2.31
C HIS A 112 -19.49 -13.18 -2.85
N ILE A 113 -18.26 -13.46 -2.39
CA ILE A 113 -17.51 -14.65 -2.80
C ILE A 113 -18.13 -15.87 -2.15
N LYS A 114 -18.59 -16.80 -3.00
CA LYS A 114 -19.07 -18.12 -2.59
C LYS A 114 -18.01 -19.16 -2.91
N GLY A 115 -17.56 -19.90 -1.93
CA GLY A 115 -16.58 -20.95 -2.12
C GLY A 115 -16.27 -21.69 -0.83
N PHE A 116 -15.44 -22.71 -0.91
CA PHE A 116 -14.94 -23.41 0.25
C PHE A 116 -14.01 -22.48 1.05
N SER A 117 -14.32 -22.29 2.32
CA SER A 117 -13.45 -21.58 3.26
C SER A 117 -12.96 -22.56 4.32
N GLY A 118 -11.66 -22.77 4.40
CA GLY A 118 -11.08 -23.66 5.42
C GLY A 118 -9.57 -23.56 5.48
N LEU A 119 -9.02 -23.74 6.66
CA LEU A 119 -7.60 -23.84 6.90
C LEU A 119 -7.23 -25.34 6.98
N LYS A 120 -6.38 -25.83 6.06
CA LYS A 120 -5.90 -27.23 6.10
C LYS A 120 -4.84 -27.46 7.16
N ILE A 121 -4.13 -26.41 7.55
CA ILE A 121 -3.04 -26.44 8.52
C ILE A 121 -3.41 -25.46 9.62
N GLY A 122 -3.34 -25.89 10.89
CA GLY A 122 -3.52 -25.00 12.04
C GLY A 122 -2.52 -23.85 12.01
N LEU A 123 -2.88 -22.71 12.64
CA LEU A 123 -1.95 -21.62 12.83
C LEU A 123 -0.72 -22.11 13.59
N PRO A 124 0.51 -21.72 13.20
CA PRO A 124 1.71 -22.02 13.98
C PRO A 124 1.56 -21.54 15.44
N ASP A 125 2.14 -22.26 16.40
CA ASP A 125 2.08 -21.94 17.84
C ASP A 125 2.61 -20.53 18.18
N ILE A 126 3.45 -19.96 17.32
CA ILE A 126 3.93 -18.59 17.46
C ILE A 126 2.80 -17.53 17.51
N TYR A 127 1.64 -17.82 16.93
CA TYR A 127 0.47 -16.94 17.02
C TYR A 127 -0.22 -16.97 18.39
N ASN A 128 0.04 -17.99 19.19
CA ASN A 128 -0.50 -18.14 20.53
C ASN A 128 0.46 -17.65 21.62
N SER A 129 1.70 -17.22 21.26
CA SER A 129 2.66 -16.72 22.23
C SER A 129 2.24 -15.33 22.71
N ALA A 130 2.20 -15.16 24.04
CA ALA A 130 1.79 -13.91 24.71
C ALA A 130 2.74 -12.72 24.49
N ASN A 131 3.84 -12.90 23.76
CA ASN A 131 4.92 -11.93 23.60
C ASN A 131 4.91 -11.23 22.23
N ARG A 132 3.73 -10.86 21.73
CA ARG A 132 3.59 -10.09 20.48
C ARG A 132 4.36 -8.77 20.51
N ASP A 133 4.49 -8.15 21.68
CA ASP A 133 5.17 -6.86 21.85
C ASP A 133 6.70 -6.99 21.80
N GLU A 134 7.25 -8.15 22.10
CA GLU A 134 8.69 -8.41 22.08
C GLU A 134 9.26 -8.48 20.65
N TYR A 135 8.47 -8.98 19.67
CA TYR A 135 8.89 -9.05 18.26
C TYR A 135 8.89 -7.70 17.57
N VAL A 136 8.03 -6.76 17.99
CA VAL A 136 7.97 -5.41 17.41
C VAL A 136 9.15 -4.56 17.84
N ASN A 137 9.69 -4.76 19.05
CA ASN A 137 10.80 -3.96 19.59
C ASN A 137 12.17 -4.33 18.99
N LEU A 138 12.37 -5.57 18.56
CA LEU A 138 13.65 -6.02 18.00
C LEU A 138 14.01 -5.32 16.67
N ASN A 139 13.03 -5.00 15.85
CA ASN A 139 13.27 -4.35 14.55
C ASN A 139 13.59 -2.85 14.68
N PHE A 140 13.06 -2.16 15.67
CA PHE A 140 13.33 -0.73 15.87
C PHE A 140 14.75 -0.48 16.40
N ASP A 141 15.25 -1.33 17.27
CA ASP A 141 16.62 -1.22 17.83
C ASP A 141 17.71 -1.49 16.79
N MET A 142 17.46 -2.34 15.82
CA MET A 142 18.40 -2.61 14.72
C MET A 142 18.51 -1.43 13.74
N ILE A 143 17.40 -0.78 13.43
CA ILE A 143 17.37 0.40 12.54
C ILE A 143 17.99 1.61 13.23
N SER A 144 17.75 1.81 14.52
CA SER A 144 18.33 2.91 15.30
C SER A 144 19.85 2.79 15.50
N LYS A 145 20.42 1.60 15.40
CA LYS A 145 21.87 1.33 15.51
C LYS A 145 22.61 1.42 14.18
N GLY A 146 21.99 1.93 13.14
CA GLY A 146 22.65 2.21 11.85
C GLY A 146 22.97 0.97 11.02
N PHE A 147 22.17 -0.10 11.18
CA PHE A 147 22.26 -1.25 10.27
C PHE A 147 21.75 -0.82 8.90
N THR A 148 22.64 -0.38 8.03
CA THR A 148 22.38 -0.27 6.59
C THR A 148 22.66 -1.63 5.98
N PRO A 149 21.67 -2.35 5.46
CA PRO A 149 21.95 -3.54 4.65
C PRO A 149 22.77 -3.10 3.44
N SER A 150 23.98 -3.65 3.30
CA SER A 150 24.76 -3.53 2.08
C SER A 150 24.11 -4.42 1.02
N PHE A 151 23.50 -3.80 0.02
CA PHE A 151 23.10 -4.47 -1.21
C PHE A 151 24.21 -4.35 -2.22
#